data_8d208b6fa8199604398fd8cf141bdc06
#
_entry.id   8d208b6fa8199604398fd8cf141bdc06
#
_cell.length_a   1.000
_cell.length_b   1.000
_cell.length_c   1.000
_cell.angle_alpha   90.00
_cell.angle_beta   90.00
_cell.angle_gamma   90.00
#
_symmetry.space_group_name_H-M   'P 1'
#
loop_
_entity.id
_entity.type
_entity.pdbx_description
1 polymer ?
#
loop_
_entity_poly.entity_id
_entity_poly.type
_entity_poly.pdbx_seq_one_letter_code
_entity_poly.pdbx_strand_id
1 'polypeptide(L)'
;MQHRSSARIGIALLIVVVAVIMLGGAVFLAQSLFAGGASKTQSGETSLLSKPTDNTTVKMIVRGPIVAKENHYSIQLDINNNKRRLVIYRGYDQAKEVQKIELDNDTGAFTDLLLALRDNRYTDSIVTSIEKNDGLCASGQIIDFQLADGDQIKSDLWTTSCASVRGNFGGNSTGIIQLLLDQIPGSREVISRAKSL
;
A
#
# COMPACT_ATOMS: atom_id res chain seq x y z
N MET A 1 -15.34 -74.84 1.12
CA MET A 1 -16.24 -73.68 1.06
C MET A 1 -15.59 -72.40 1.64
N GLN A 2 -14.27 -72.12 1.51
CA GLN A 2 -13.56 -71.09 2.21
C GLN A 2 -13.08 -69.92 1.31
N HIS A 3 -13.18 -70.00 -0.01
CA HIS A 3 -12.65 -69.04 -0.97
C HIS A 3 -13.55 -67.82 -1.25
N ARG A 4 -14.83 -67.84 -0.83
CA ARG A 4 -15.75 -66.69 -1.08
C ARG A 4 -15.70 -65.60 -0.02
N SER A 5 -15.12 -65.82 1.15
CA SER A 5 -15.05 -64.86 2.24
C SER A 5 -13.93 -63.83 2.01
N SER A 6 -12.77 -64.30 1.53
CA SER A 6 -11.59 -63.43 1.29
C SER A 6 -11.80 -62.37 0.21
N ALA A 7 -12.53 -62.72 -0.86
CA ALA A 7 -12.82 -61.75 -1.93
C ALA A 7 -13.76 -60.65 -1.48
N ARG A 8 -14.72 -60.93 -0.61
CA ARG A 8 -15.65 -59.91 -0.06
C ARG A 8 -14.95 -58.93 0.89
N ILE A 9 -14.01 -59.43 1.69
CA ILE A 9 -13.21 -58.60 2.59
C ILE A 9 -12.27 -57.66 1.78
N GLY A 10 -11.64 -58.17 0.72
CA GLY A 10 -10.79 -57.36 -0.16
C GLY A 10 -11.55 -56.23 -0.88
N ILE A 11 -12.77 -56.54 -1.37
CA ILE A 11 -13.61 -55.51 -2.01
C ILE A 11 -14.07 -54.47 -1.01
N ALA A 12 -14.47 -54.84 0.21
CA ALA A 12 -14.85 -53.89 1.26
C ALA A 12 -13.71 -52.97 1.66
N LEU A 13 -12.48 -53.48 1.77
CA LEU A 13 -11.30 -52.72 2.10
C LEU A 13 -10.93 -51.74 1.00
N LEU A 14 -11.05 -52.14 -0.26
CA LEU A 14 -10.82 -51.26 -1.43
C LEU A 14 -11.83 -50.10 -1.48
N ILE A 15 -13.10 -50.36 -1.18
CA ILE A 15 -14.14 -49.31 -1.13
C ILE A 15 -13.83 -48.30 -0.03
N VAL A 16 -13.39 -48.75 1.13
CA VAL A 16 -13.01 -47.83 2.25
C VAL A 16 -11.82 -46.96 1.88
N VAL A 17 -10.79 -47.55 1.23
CA VAL A 17 -9.61 -46.76 0.78
C VAL A 17 -10.00 -45.72 -0.26
N VAL A 18 -10.82 -46.06 -1.23
CA VAL A 18 -11.31 -45.13 -2.25
C VAL A 18 -12.14 -43.99 -1.61
N ALA A 19 -13.02 -44.34 -0.65
CA ALA A 19 -13.81 -43.34 0.07
C ALA A 19 -12.93 -42.36 0.87
N VAL A 20 -11.87 -42.83 1.54
CA VAL A 20 -10.92 -41.98 2.28
C VAL A 20 -10.14 -41.06 1.33
N ILE A 21 -9.71 -41.55 0.17
CA ILE A 21 -9.01 -40.73 -0.84
C ILE A 21 -9.95 -39.68 -1.42
N MET A 22 -11.21 -40.02 -1.71
CA MET A 22 -12.20 -39.06 -2.22
C MET A 22 -12.56 -38.00 -1.17
N LEU A 23 -12.72 -38.34 0.09
CA LEU A 23 -12.96 -37.39 1.17
C LEU A 23 -11.74 -36.50 1.45
N GLY A 24 -10.53 -37.06 1.49
CA GLY A 24 -9.29 -36.31 1.64
C GLY A 24 -9.04 -35.35 0.49
N GLY A 25 -9.28 -35.78 -0.75
CA GLY A 25 -9.18 -34.96 -1.94
C GLY A 25 -10.19 -33.81 -1.96
N ALA A 26 -11.43 -34.04 -1.53
CA ALA A 26 -12.45 -32.99 -1.45
C ALA A 26 -12.12 -31.95 -0.39
N VAL A 27 -11.59 -32.33 0.77
CA VAL A 27 -11.13 -31.40 1.82
C VAL A 27 -9.93 -30.58 1.33
N PHE A 28 -8.98 -31.21 0.63
CA PHE A 28 -7.82 -30.51 0.08
C PHE A 28 -8.20 -29.51 -1.02
N LEU A 29 -9.14 -29.87 -1.90
CA LEU A 29 -9.67 -28.96 -2.92
C LEU A 29 -10.49 -27.82 -2.31
N ALA A 30 -11.29 -28.08 -1.28
CA ALA A 30 -12.02 -27.05 -0.57
C ALA A 30 -11.04 -26.06 0.10
N GLN A 31 -10.01 -26.54 0.78
CA GLN A 31 -8.99 -25.68 1.39
C GLN A 31 -8.23 -24.84 0.35
N SER A 32 -7.93 -25.38 -0.84
CA SER A 32 -7.28 -24.61 -1.90
C SER A 32 -8.19 -23.57 -2.54
N LEU A 33 -9.50 -23.79 -2.59
CA LEU A 33 -10.48 -22.82 -3.11
C LEU A 33 -10.82 -21.73 -2.07
N PHE A 34 -10.78 -22.02 -0.78
CA PHE A 34 -10.98 -21.04 0.29
C PHE A 34 -9.69 -20.35 0.72
N ALA A 35 -8.51 -20.92 0.46
CA ALA A 35 -7.19 -20.27 0.65
C ALA A 35 -6.80 -19.33 -0.51
N GLY A 36 -7.55 -19.33 -1.60
CA GLY A 36 -7.33 -18.47 -2.77
C GLY A 36 -7.84 -17.04 -2.60
N GLY A 37 -7.40 -16.32 -1.58
CA GLY A 37 -7.79 -14.92 -1.34
C GLY A 37 -6.81 -14.13 -0.48
N ALA A 38 -5.72 -14.71 -0.02
CA ALA A 38 -4.68 -13.99 0.69
C ALA A 38 -3.63 -13.50 -0.31
N SER A 39 -3.65 -12.22 -0.63
CA SER A 39 -2.61 -11.52 -1.40
C SER A 39 -1.22 -11.85 -0.84
N LYS A 40 -0.44 -12.63 -1.58
CA LYS A 40 0.95 -13.01 -1.22
C LYS A 40 1.94 -11.83 -1.23
N THR A 41 1.51 -10.62 -1.52
CA THR A 41 2.36 -9.42 -1.62
C THR A 41 2.53 -8.69 -0.28
N GLN A 42 1.59 -8.84 0.65
CA GLN A 42 1.52 -8.06 1.89
C GLN A 42 2.59 -8.38 2.95
N SER A 43 3.21 -9.56 2.92
CA SER A 43 4.18 -9.97 3.96
C SER A 43 5.51 -9.23 3.90
N GLY A 44 6.01 -8.89 2.71
CA GLY A 44 7.29 -8.19 2.51
C GLY A 44 7.19 -6.70 2.81
N GLU A 45 6.08 -6.08 2.48
CA GLU A 45 5.82 -4.65 2.65
C GLU A 45 5.67 -4.28 4.13
N THR A 46 4.86 -5.04 4.86
CA THR A 46 4.67 -4.85 6.32
C THR A 46 5.97 -5.14 7.09
N SER A 47 6.86 -6.01 6.58
CA SER A 47 8.13 -6.29 7.22
C SER A 47 9.08 -5.09 7.18
N LEU A 48 9.09 -4.27 6.09
CA LEU A 48 9.90 -3.06 6.00
C LEU A 48 9.47 -1.98 7.00
N LEU A 49 8.19 -1.88 7.33
CA LEU A 49 7.70 -0.96 8.37
C LEU A 49 8.17 -1.37 9.78
N SER A 50 8.49 -2.64 9.99
CA SER A 50 8.97 -3.16 11.29
C SER A 50 10.49 -3.35 11.34
N LYS A 51 11.12 -3.59 10.18
CA LYS A 51 12.57 -3.82 10.03
C LYS A 51 13.04 -3.10 8.77
N PRO A 52 13.21 -1.77 8.85
CA PRO A 52 13.68 -0.99 7.71
C PRO A 52 15.12 -1.36 7.36
N THR A 53 15.46 -1.18 6.09
CA THR A 53 16.85 -1.13 5.61
C THR A 53 17.35 0.32 5.60
N ASP A 54 18.65 0.51 5.37
CA ASP A 54 19.23 1.86 5.21
C ASP A 54 18.66 2.60 3.98
N ASN A 55 18.09 1.87 3.03
CA ASN A 55 17.51 2.41 1.80
C ASN A 55 15.97 2.55 1.85
N THR A 56 15.36 2.24 2.99
CA THR A 56 13.90 2.36 3.14
C THR A 56 13.48 3.83 3.06
N THR A 57 12.52 4.12 2.20
CA THR A 57 11.95 5.45 2.01
C THR A 57 10.42 5.39 2.02
N VAL A 58 9.81 6.26 2.80
CA VAL A 58 8.37 6.54 2.78
C VAL A 58 8.14 7.78 1.94
N LYS A 59 7.19 7.70 1.00
CA LYS A 59 6.88 8.82 0.11
C LYS A 59 5.37 9.08 0.10
N MET A 60 5.01 10.35 0.08
CA MET A 60 3.65 10.82 -0.21
C MET A 60 3.70 11.81 -1.35
N ILE A 61 2.85 11.62 -2.35
CA ILE A 61 2.69 12.55 -3.48
C ILE A 61 1.24 13.00 -3.51
N VAL A 62 1.04 14.32 -3.41
CA VAL A 62 -0.29 14.93 -3.55
C VAL A 62 -0.34 15.65 -4.88
N ARG A 63 -1.21 15.21 -5.78
CA ARG A 63 -1.50 15.87 -7.04
C ARG A 63 -2.76 16.72 -6.87
N GLY A 64 -2.65 18.01 -7.17
CA GLY A 64 -3.75 18.98 -7.09
C GLY A 64 -4.81 18.77 -8.17
N PRO A 65 -5.84 19.61 -8.19
CA PRO A 65 -6.91 19.53 -9.18
C PRO A 65 -6.37 19.75 -10.60
N ILE A 66 -7.15 19.28 -11.58
CA ILE A 66 -6.87 19.49 -13.01
C ILE A 66 -7.30 20.91 -13.38
N VAL A 67 -6.31 21.79 -13.53
CA VAL A 67 -6.46 23.21 -13.87
C VAL A 67 -5.46 23.58 -14.96
N ALA A 68 -5.40 24.85 -15.35
CA ALA A 68 -4.35 25.33 -16.27
C ALA A 68 -2.95 25.02 -15.70
N LYS A 69 -1.98 24.69 -16.57
CA LYS A 69 -0.64 24.20 -16.18
C LYS A 69 0.03 25.11 -15.14
N GLU A 70 -0.08 26.40 -15.30
CA GLU A 70 0.49 27.42 -14.42
C GLU A 70 -0.11 27.43 -13.00
N ASN A 71 -1.33 26.93 -12.84
CA ASN A 71 -2.05 26.84 -11.57
C ASN A 71 -2.01 25.45 -10.96
N HIS A 72 -1.60 24.43 -11.73
CA HIS A 72 -1.47 23.07 -11.20
C HIS A 72 -0.28 22.99 -10.24
N TYR A 73 -0.47 22.29 -9.13
CA TYR A 73 0.59 22.02 -8.17
C TYR A 73 0.63 20.54 -7.80
N SER A 74 1.80 20.06 -7.44
CA SER A 74 1.98 18.81 -6.75
C SER A 74 2.92 18.98 -5.57
N ILE A 75 2.69 18.16 -4.53
CA ILE A 75 3.48 18.15 -3.30
C ILE A 75 4.10 16.79 -3.19
N GLN A 76 5.40 16.71 -3.04
CA GLN A 76 6.12 15.47 -2.78
C GLN A 76 6.79 15.56 -1.41
N LEU A 77 6.58 14.52 -0.62
CA LEU A 77 7.21 14.35 0.68
C LEU A 77 7.95 13.03 0.70
N ASP A 78 9.25 13.07 0.96
CA ASP A 78 10.14 11.92 1.06
C ASP A 78 10.76 11.89 2.45
N ILE A 79 10.69 10.74 3.13
CA ILE A 79 11.27 10.56 4.47
C ILE A 79 12.03 9.24 4.50
N ASN A 80 13.27 9.29 4.94
CA ASN A 80 14.11 8.13 5.21
C ASN A 80 14.91 8.34 6.50
N ASN A 81 15.83 7.43 6.82
CA ASN A 81 16.65 7.50 8.05
C ASN A 81 17.60 8.72 8.10
N ASN A 82 17.89 9.37 6.97
CA ASN A 82 18.86 10.48 6.90
C ASN A 82 18.18 11.84 6.70
N LYS A 83 17.04 11.86 5.99
CA LYS A 83 16.41 13.11 5.54
C LYS A 83 14.89 13.08 5.57
N ARG A 84 14.32 14.26 5.79
CA ARG A 84 12.90 14.59 5.64
C ARG A 84 12.80 15.73 4.65
N ARG A 85 12.17 15.50 3.51
CA ARG A 85 12.12 16.44 2.41
C ARG A 85 10.68 16.67 1.95
N LEU A 86 10.29 17.94 1.82
CA LEU A 86 9.04 18.36 1.20
C LEU A 86 9.38 19.28 0.04
N VAL A 87 8.83 18.98 -1.14
CA VAL A 87 8.98 19.81 -2.35
C VAL A 87 7.60 20.09 -2.92
N ILE A 88 7.37 21.32 -3.32
CA ILE A 88 6.17 21.73 -4.03
C ILE A 88 6.58 22.12 -5.45
N TYR A 89 5.93 21.49 -6.39
CA TYR A 89 6.14 21.72 -7.81
C TYR A 89 4.95 22.47 -8.42
N ARG A 90 5.21 23.26 -9.46
CA ARG A 90 4.22 23.90 -10.30
C ARG A 90 4.24 23.27 -11.69
N GLY A 91 3.03 23.05 -12.26
CA GLY A 91 2.86 22.37 -13.54
C GLY A 91 2.76 20.85 -13.40
N TYR A 92 2.33 20.20 -14.47
CA TYR A 92 2.09 18.72 -14.49
C TYR A 92 3.38 17.91 -14.59
N ASP A 93 4.42 18.47 -15.18
CA ASP A 93 5.70 17.83 -15.44
C ASP A 93 6.68 17.88 -14.24
N GLN A 94 6.26 18.49 -13.12
CA GLN A 94 7.10 18.69 -11.92
C GLN A 94 8.45 19.37 -12.24
N ALA A 95 8.56 20.08 -13.37
CA ALA A 95 9.82 20.67 -13.81
C ALA A 95 10.18 21.95 -13.01
N LYS A 96 9.18 22.61 -12.40
CA LYS A 96 9.38 23.84 -11.66
C LYS A 96 9.15 23.62 -10.18
N GLU A 97 10.25 23.48 -9.44
CA GLU A 97 10.25 23.55 -7.98
C GLU A 97 9.95 24.98 -7.53
N VAL A 98 8.91 25.19 -6.72
CA VAL A 98 8.53 26.51 -6.21
C VAL A 98 8.83 26.68 -4.74
N GLN A 99 8.90 25.56 -4.00
CA GLN A 99 9.22 25.54 -2.57
C GLN A 99 9.87 24.22 -2.19
N LYS A 100 10.88 24.29 -1.31
CA LYS A 100 11.53 23.11 -0.74
C LYS A 100 11.81 23.33 0.74
N ILE A 101 11.56 22.29 1.54
CA ILE A 101 12.05 22.16 2.91
C ILE A 101 12.83 20.85 2.95
N GLU A 102 14.05 20.89 3.48
CA GLU A 102 14.88 19.70 3.69
C GLU A 102 15.48 19.77 5.10
N LEU A 103 15.31 18.71 5.87
CA LEU A 103 15.78 18.57 7.25
C LEU A 103 16.52 17.24 7.40
N ASP A 104 17.49 17.22 8.28
CA ASP A 104 18.12 15.96 8.68
C ASP A 104 17.14 15.10 9.46
N ASN A 105 17.35 13.80 9.42
CA ASN A 105 16.59 12.81 10.18
C ASN A 105 17.57 11.89 10.93
N ASP A 106 17.05 11.11 11.85
CA ASP A 106 17.80 10.06 12.52
C ASP A 106 17.04 8.73 12.48
N THR A 107 17.79 7.64 12.64
CA THR A 107 17.25 6.29 12.55
C THR A 107 16.17 6.00 13.60
N GLY A 108 16.27 6.59 14.81
CA GLY A 108 15.29 6.40 15.87
C GLY A 108 13.96 7.04 15.49
N ALA A 109 13.98 8.34 15.14
CA ALA A 109 12.78 9.06 14.72
C ALA A 109 12.14 8.44 13.47
N PHE A 110 12.96 7.95 12.52
CA PHE A 110 12.44 7.25 11.36
C PHE A 110 11.79 5.91 11.71
N THR A 111 12.38 5.14 12.62
CA THR A 111 11.80 3.87 13.10
C THR A 111 10.46 4.11 13.80
N ASP A 112 10.37 5.12 14.66
CA ASP A 112 9.13 5.48 15.35
C ASP A 112 8.03 5.88 14.34
N LEU A 113 8.39 6.65 13.30
CA LEU A 113 7.46 6.96 12.21
C LEU A 113 6.96 5.69 11.51
N LEU A 114 7.85 4.77 11.15
CA LEU A 114 7.47 3.53 10.46
C LEU A 114 6.52 2.66 11.30
N LEU A 115 6.73 2.59 12.61
CA LEU A 115 5.83 1.88 13.52
C LEU A 115 4.46 2.56 13.58
N ALA A 116 4.41 3.89 13.68
CA ALA A 116 3.16 4.65 13.64
C ALA A 116 2.42 4.48 12.29
N LEU A 117 3.14 4.44 11.17
CA LEU A 117 2.58 4.17 9.84
C LEU A 117 2.01 2.75 9.73
N ARG A 118 2.72 1.75 10.29
CA ARG A 118 2.23 0.37 10.38
C ARG A 118 0.90 0.30 11.14
N ASP A 119 0.84 0.95 12.30
CA ASP A 119 -0.35 0.96 13.14
C ASP A 119 -1.54 1.69 12.48
N ASN A 120 -1.26 2.61 11.54
CA ASN A 120 -2.25 3.25 10.67
C ASN A 120 -2.49 2.49 9.35
N ARG A 121 -1.92 1.28 9.19
CA ARG A 121 -2.16 0.39 8.05
C ARG A 121 -1.69 0.99 6.72
N TYR A 122 -0.47 1.54 6.71
CA TYR A 122 0.12 2.25 5.56
C TYR A 122 0.22 1.40 4.29
N THR A 123 0.43 0.10 4.40
CA THR A 123 0.57 -0.83 3.28
C THR A 123 -0.69 -1.63 2.99
N ASP A 124 -1.81 -1.36 3.67
CA ASP A 124 -3.05 -2.09 3.43
C ASP A 124 -3.71 -1.64 2.14
N SER A 125 -4.04 -2.60 1.30
CA SER A 125 -4.74 -2.39 0.05
C SER A 125 -6.17 -2.91 0.07
N ILE A 126 -7.03 -2.29 -0.72
CA ILE A 126 -8.36 -2.79 -1.03
C ILE A 126 -8.47 -3.04 -2.53
N VAL A 127 -9.31 -4.01 -2.88
CA VAL A 127 -9.58 -4.31 -4.29
C VAL A 127 -10.35 -3.14 -4.92
N THR A 128 -9.87 -2.66 -6.05
CA THR A 128 -10.56 -1.67 -6.90
C THR A 128 -10.51 -2.14 -8.36
N SER A 129 -11.52 -1.80 -9.13
CA SER A 129 -11.53 -2.00 -10.58
C SER A 129 -10.75 -0.91 -11.34
N ILE A 130 -10.22 0.09 -10.62
CA ILE A 130 -9.53 1.24 -11.19
C ILE A 130 -8.03 0.95 -11.20
N GLU A 131 -7.46 0.65 -12.37
CA GLU A 131 -6.05 0.36 -12.54
C GLU A 131 -5.17 1.62 -12.59
N LYS A 132 -5.70 2.74 -13.10
CA LYS A 132 -5.00 4.02 -13.23
C LYS A 132 -5.79 5.13 -12.59
N ASN A 133 -5.11 6.01 -11.89
CA ASN A 133 -5.74 7.09 -11.14
C ASN A 133 -5.69 8.46 -11.84
N ASP A 134 -5.12 8.54 -13.04
CA ASP A 134 -5.01 9.79 -13.78
C ASP A 134 -6.38 10.30 -14.26
N GLY A 135 -6.65 11.57 -14.01
CA GLY A 135 -7.89 12.22 -14.43
C GLY A 135 -9.14 11.90 -13.63
N LEU A 136 -9.06 11.01 -12.63
CA LEU A 136 -10.25 10.51 -11.91
C LEU A 136 -10.87 11.52 -10.92
N CYS A 137 -10.11 12.48 -10.43
CA CYS A 137 -10.53 13.45 -9.43
C CYS A 137 -10.20 14.87 -9.90
N ALA A 138 -10.88 15.32 -10.96
CA ALA A 138 -10.54 16.56 -11.65
C ALA A 138 -10.62 17.81 -10.76
N SER A 139 -11.56 17.88 -9.82
CA SER A 139 -11.76 19.03 -8.93
C SER A 139 -11.12 18.87 -7.55
N GLY A 140 -10.52 17.72 -7.27
CA GLY A 140 -9.95 17.41 -5.97
C GLY A 140 -8.48 17.04 -6.03
N GLN A 141 -8.05 16.19 -5.13
CA GLN A 141 -6.66 15.75 -5.00
C GLN A 141 -6.58 14.24 -5.12
N ILE A 142 -5.52 13.75 -5.72
CA ILE A 142 -5.08 12.35 -5.67
C ILE A 142 -3.86 12.29 -4.77
N ILE A 143 -3.83 11.34 -3.86
CA ILE A 143 -2.76 11.18 -2.88
C ILE A 143 -2.21 9.77 -3.03
N ASP A 144 -0.95 9.68 -3.43
CA ASP A 144 -0.23 8.42 -3.58
C ASP A 144 0.65 8.21 -2.33
N PHE A 145 0.66 6.99 -1.81
CA PHE A 145 1.48 6.53 -0.69
C PHE A 145 2.40 5.42 -1.19
N GLN A 146 3.71 5.65 -1.14
CA GLN A 146 4.69 4.69 -1.62
C GLN A 146 5.66 4.29 -0.50
N LEU A 147 5.94 3.01 -0.39
CA LEU A 147 7.04 2.45 0.39
C LEU A 147 8.07 1.89 -0.59
N ALA A 148 9.30 2.35 -0.49
CA ALA A 148 10.39 1.92 -1.36
C ALA A 148 11.57 1.37 -0.55
N ASP A 149 12.37 0.52 -1.18
CA ASP A 149 13.66 0.05 -0.70
C ASP A 149 14.69 0.25 -1.82
N GLY A 150 15.47 1.30 -1.69
CA GLY A 150 16.27 1.84 -2.78
C GLY A 150 15.39 2.23 -3.97
N ASP A 151 15.72 1.73 -5.16
CA ASP A 151 14.96 1.99 -6.40
C ASP A 151 13.72 1.11 -6.57
N GLN A 152 13.48 0.17 -5.63
CA GLN A 152 12.35 -0.75 -5.72
C GLN A 152 11.15 -0.23 -4.94
N ILE A 153 10.08 0.11 -5.66
CA ILE A 153 8.78 0.39 -5.02
C ILE A 153 8.20 -0.94 -4.54
N LYS A 154 7.98 -1.04 -3.24
CA LYS A 154 7.41 -2.23 -2.58
C LYS A 154 5.90 -2.11 -2.40
N SER A 155 5.42 -0.90 -2.17
CA SER A 155 3.99 -0.59 -2.08
C SER A 155 3.72 0.72 -2.81
N ASP A 156 2.64 0.76 -3.61
CA ASP A 156 2.18 1.94 -4.34
C ASP A 156 0.65 1.98 -4.27
N LEU A 157 0.16 2.73 -3.32
CA LEU A 157 -1.26 2.81 -2.99
C LEU A 157 -1.74 4.25 -3.09
N TRP A 158 -3.00 4.44 -3.45
CA TRP A 158 -3.53 5.77 -3.64
C TRP A 158 -4.95 5.94 -3.09
N THR A 159 -5.28 7.18 -2.75
CA THR A 159 -6.62 7.62 -2.35
C THR A 159 -6.94 8.96 -2.99
N THR A 160 -8.17 9.43 -2.85
CA THR A 160 -8.59 10.74 -3.36
C THR A 160 -9.40 11.52 -2.34
N SER A 161 -9.51 12.84 -2.56
CA SER A 161 -10.44 13.71 -1.84
C SER A 161 -11.85 13.72 -2.49
N CYS A 162 -12.04 13.06 -3.64
CA CYS A 162 -13.32 12.98 -4.34
C CYS A 162 -14.19 11.85 -3.76
N ALA A 163 -15.36 12.17 -3.24
CA ALA A 163 -16.27 11.20 -2.60
C ALA A 163 -16.74 10.07 -3.54
N SER A 164 -16.81 10.33 -4.85
CA SER A 164 -17.26 9.35 -5.86
C SER A 164 -16.16 8.41 -6.36
N VAL A 165 -14.91 8.65 -6.01
CA VAL A 165 -13.75 7.88 -6.49
C VAL A 165 -13.02 7.27 -5.31
N ARG A 166 -13.00 5.94 -5.25
CA ARG A 166 -12.28 5.21 -4.21
C ARG A 166 -11.01 4.59 -4.80
N GLY A 167 -9.86 4.94 -4.22
CA GLY A 167 -8.56 4.34 -4.57
C GLY A 167 -8.38 2.94 -4.01
N ASN A 168 -7.18 2.40 -4.19
CA ASN A 168 -6.79 1.09 -3.68
C ASN A 168 -6.23 1.12 -2.25
N PHE A 169 -6.07 2.29 -1.63
CA PHE A 169 -5.57 2.43 -0.28
C PHE A 169 -6.62 2.01 0.76
N GLY A 170 -6.26 1.10 1.68
CA GLY A 170 -7.14 0.52 2.69
C GLY A 170 -6.90 1.00 4.13
N GLY A 171 -5.86 1.81 4.36
CA GLY A 171 -5.49 2.30 5.69
C GLY A 171 -6.19 3.59 6.11
N ASN A 172 -5.71 4.18 7.21
CA ASN A 172 -6.18 5.46 7.74
C ASN A 172 -5.48 6.64 7.03
N SER A 173 -5.98 7.05 5.86
CA SER A 173 -5.36 8.11 5.05
C SER A 173 -5.20 9.43 5.81
N THR A 174 -6.21 9.86 6.58
CA THR A 174 -6.15 11.10 7.35
C THR A 174 -5.05 11.07 8.40
N GLY A 175 -4.98 9.98 9.19
CA GLY A 175 -3.94 9.82 10.20
C GLY A 175 -2.54 9.77 9.58
N ILE A 176 -2.38 9.06 8.47
CA ILE A 176 -1.09 8.97 7.75
C ILE A 176 -0.64 10.32 7.20
N ILE A 177 -1.53 11.08 6.56
CA ILE A 177 -1.22 12.43 6.06
C ILE A 177 -0.75 13.31 7.21
N GLN A 178 -1.42 13.28 8.35
CA GLN A 178 -1.03 14.05 9.54
C GLN A 178 0.35 13.61 10.04
N LEU A 179 0.59 12.31 10.24
CA LEU A 179 1.87 11.77 10.69
C LEU A 179 3.03 12.21 9.78
N LEU A 180 2.83 12.15 8.47
CA LEU A 180 3.85 12.52 7.49
C LEU A 180 4.11 14.05 7.49
N LEU A 181 3.08 14.87 7.51
CA LEU A 181 3.23 16.33 7.55
C LEU A 181 3.86 16.81 8.86
N ASP A 182 3.59 16.16 9.97
CA ASP A 182 4.16 16.51 11.29
C ASP A 182 5.67 16.23 11.36
N GLN A 183 6.21 15.40 10.45
CA GLN A 183 7.66 15.19 10.34
C GLN A 183 8.41 16.45 9.85
N ILE A 184 7.71 17.42 9.24
CA ILE A 184 8.33 18.62 8.68
C ILE A 184 7.64 19.85 9.26
N PRO A 185 8.26 20.50 10.28
CA PRO A 185 7.74 21.73 10.86
C PRO A 185 7.49 22.81 9.80
N GLY A 186 6.35 23.50 9.86
CA GLY A 186 5.96 24.53 8.90
C GLY A 186 5.41 24.01 7.57
N SER A 187 5.35 22.69 7.36
CA SER A 187 4.85 22.09 6.12
C SER A 187 3.45 22.57 5.73
N ARG A 188 2.53 22.63 6.70
CA ARG A 188 1.12 23.04 6.47
C ARG A 188 1.01 24.50 6.01
N GLU A 189 1.82 25.39 6.59
CA GLU A 189 1.83 26.80 6.21
C GLU A 189 2.36 26.98 4.78
N VAL A 190 3.47 26.30 4.46
CA VAL A 190 4.08 26.33 3.13
C VAL A 190 3.12 25.78 2.07
N ILE A 191 2.45 24.65 2.36
CA ILE A 191 1.44 24.06 1.48
C ILE A 191 0.25 25.01 1.29
N SER A 192 -0.24 25.64 2.36
CA SER A 192 -1.35 26.59 2.29
C SER A 192 -1.02 27.78 1.39
N ARG A 193 0.18 28.34 1.56
CA ARG A 193 0.65 29.44 0.71
C ARG A 193 0.78 29.06 -0.76
N ALA A 194 1.29 27.85 -1.04
CA ALA A 194 1.45 27.40 -2.42
C ALA A 194 0.12 27.13 -3.14
N LYS A 195 -0.95 26.85 -2.39
CA LYS A 195 -2.31 26.67 -2.94
C LYS A 195 -3.00 28.01 -3.26
N SER A 196 -2.56 29.11 -2.64
CA SER A 196 -3.15 30.43 -2.81
C SER A 196 -2.47 31.28 -3.90
N LEU A 197 -1.39 30.80 -4.50
CA LEU A 197 -0.67 31.39 -5.61
C LEU A 197 -1.16 30.85 -6.97
#